data_0e71902af36088e6920f75c65ae98ab4
#
_entry.id   0e71902af36088e6920f75c65ae98ab4
#
_cell.length_a   1.000
_cell.length_b   1.000
_cell.length_c   1.000
_cell.angle_alpha   90.00
_cell.angle_beta   90.00
_cell.angle_gamma   90.00
#
_symmetry.space_group_name_H-M   'P 1'
#
loop_
_entity.id
_entity.type
_entity.pdbx_description
1 polymer ?
#
loop_
_entity_poly.entity_id
_entity_poly.type
_entity_poly.pdbx_seq_one_letter_code
_entity_poly.pdbx_strand_id
1 'polypeptide(L)'
;MISRRNLLAASLASPFVANAAARAQAAAVLDVAIIGAGAAGLHAAHRARSRGLTARIFEASSRVGGRVFTDSSLGSDFEAGAFYIHWSESNPWTEIAKNLGIDAISDSGLWGGFDVFSNGRRLSGEERSRRRGGFWRLSGVLDGEPASADMSFGEAARRVSPDQPEAASGMTLLSLGEDADRVSIRDYQRLHAGDDLVLPRGYGRLLERYAQGLDIALSTPVTAVDHSGPAVRIETPRGTVTARAVIITVSVNVLKSGSIRFTPELPAETRSALDGLGMGALTKLALKFEGTRFGQSPWTQFFDSGSRGDLVNFEFWPWGNDLVVAHFGGDYARGLAAQGEAAAVEHMLGRFVAILGADARKAFRGGRLAGWSADPLVLGGYSIAKPGQAEQREALARPVANRLYFAGEASAGSGSMTAGGAALAGAHAIEIIRKMI
;
A
#
# COMPACT_ATOMS: atom_id res chain seq x y z
N MET A 1 28.57 -61.63 -66.02
CA MET A 1 29.54 -62.59 -65.44
C MET A 1 29.74 -62.23 -63.98
N ILE A 2 29.30 -63.14 -63.09
CA ILE A 2 29.97 -63.63 -61.89
C ILE A 2 30.40 -62.58 -60.89
N SER A 3 30.14 -62.65 -59.63
CA SER A 3 29.89 -63.71 -58.65
C SER A 3 29.54 -63.15 -57.30
N ARG A 4 28.64 -63.65 -56.67
CA ARG A 4 28.38 -64.12 -55.32
C ARG A 4 29.55 -64.11 -54.32
N ARG A 5 29.11 -63.87 -53.08
CA ARG A 5 29.71 -64.22 -51.76
C ARG A 5 30.38 -63.01 -51.07
N ASN A 6 30.08 -62.68 -49.83
CA ASN A 6 29.81 -63.45 -48.63
C ASN A 6 29.18 -62.55 -47.53
N LEU A 7 28.22 -63.10 -46.84
CA LEU A 7 28.21 -63.50 -45.45
C LEU A 7 28.16 -62.35 -44.35
N LEU A 8 26.98 -62.28 -43.80
CA LEU A 8 26.66 -62.19 -42.38
C LEU A 8 27.83 -61.88 -41.43
N ALA A 9 27.69 -60.71 -40.79
CA ALA A 9 28.10 -60.52 -39.42
C ALA A 9 26.95 -59.74 -38.70
N ALA A 10 26.12 -60.48 -38.00
CA ALA A 10 25.13 -59.93 -37.10
C ALA A 10 25.89 -59.34 -35.89
N SER A 11 25.96 -58.03 -35.81
CA SER A 11 26.35 -57.32 -34.57
C SER A 11 25.12 -56.88 -33.87
N LEU A 12 24.79 -57.54 -32.77
CA LEU A 12 23.86 -57.13 -31.75
C LEU A 12 24.29 -55.81 -31.17
N ALA A 13 23.77 -54.71 -31.69
CA ALA A 13 23.80 -53.41 -31.02
C ALA A 13 22.58 -53.35 -30.11
N SER A 14 22.78 -53.66 -28.82
CA SER A 14 21.81 -53.34 -27.79
C SER A 14 21.50 -51.85 -27.81
N PRO A 15 20.27 -51.41 -27.82
CA PRO A 15 19.96 -50.02 -27.56
C PRO A 15 20.27 -49.74 -26.09
N PHE A 16 21.38 -49.06 -25.83
CA PHE A 16 21.53 -48.33 -24.60
C PHE A 16 20.43 -47.28 -24.58
N VAL A 17 19.32 -47.64 -23.98
CA VAL A 17 18.35 -46.70 -23.48
C VAL A 17 19.09 -45.93 -22.38
N ALA A 18 19.69 -44.81 -22.76
CA ALA A 18 20.12 -43.82 -21.82
C ALA A 18 18.89 -43.32 -21.09
N ASN A 19 18.62 -43.93 -19.97
CA ASN A 19 17.68 -43.45 -19.00
C ASN A 19 18.28 -42.13 -18.46
N ALA A 20 18.11 -41.05 -19.22
CA ALA A 20 18.25 -39.69 -18.73
C ALA A 20 17.11 -39.48 -17.74
N ALA A 21 17.22 -40.13 -16.58
CA ALA A 21 16.56 -39.66 -15.40
C ALA A 21 17.05 -38.23 -15.24
N ALA A 22 16.23 -37.27 -15.70
CA ALA A 22 16.36 -35.89 -15.31
C ALA A 22 16.36 -35.93 -13.77
N ARG A 23 17.57 -35.91 -13.19
CA ARG A 23 17.72 -35.56 -11.78
C ARG A 23 17.02 -34.21 -11.66
N ALA A 24 15.77 -34.23 -11.18
CA ALA A 24 15.15 -33.04 -10.63
C ALA A 24 16.15 -32.59 -9.56
N GLN A 25 16.97 -31.61 -9.92
CA GLN A 25 17.91 -30.98 -8.98
C GLN A 25 17.01 -30.48 -7.86
N ALA A 26 17.09 -31.12 -6.71
CA ALA A 26 16.28 -30.71 -5.56
C ALA A 26 16.49 -29.22 -5.43
N ALA A 27 15.41 -28.46 -5.68
CA ALA A 27 15.48 -27.01 -5.65
C ALA A 27 16.04 -26.63 -4.28
N ALA A 28 17.11 -25.86 -4.26
CA ALA A 28 17.77 -25.48 -3.01
C ALA A 28 16.75 -24.84 -2.08
N VAL A 29 16.69 -25.31 -0.84
CA VAL A 29 15.80 -24.76 0.17
C VAL A 29 16.26 -23.32 0.48
N LEU A 30 15.39 -22.34 0.27
CA LEU A 30 15.68 -20.96 0.66
C LEU A 30 15.70 -20.83 2.19
N ASP A 31 16.54 -19.95 2.72
CA ASP A 31 16.39 -19.56 4.11
C ASP A 31 15.09 -18.80 4.33
N VAL A 32 14.75 -17.88 3.41
CA VAL A 32 13.54 -17.06 3.50
C VAL A 32 12.87 -16.93 2.14
N ALA A 33 11.60 -17.28 2.05
CA ALA A 33 10.75 -16.82 0.95
C ALA A 33 9.95 -15.60 1.39
N ILE A 34 9.83 -14.60 0.51
CA ILE A 34 9.15 -13.34 0.79
C ILE A 34 7.98 -13.20 -0.18
N ILE A 35 6.77 -13.03 0.32
CA ILE A 35 5.55 -12.86 -0.48
C ILE A 35 5.21 -11.38 -0.53
N GLY A 36 5.39 -10.77 -1.70
CA GLY A 36 5.16 -9.35 -2.00
C GLY A 36 6.45 -8.54 -2.14
N ALA A 37 6.55 -7.75 -3.23
CA ALA A 37 7.66 -6.84 -3.52
C ALA A 37 7.34 -5.38 -3.19
N GLY A 38 6.55 -5.13 -2.14
CA GLY A 38 6.32 -3.80 -1.57
C GLY A 38 7.46 -3.37 -0.65
N ALA A 39 7.29 -2.25 0.04
CA ALA A 39 8.27 -1.67 0.96
C ALA A 39 8.80 -2.68 1.99
N ALA A 40 7.93 -3.48 2.59
CA ALA A 40 8.31 -4.50 3.56
C ALA A 40 9.17 -5.61 2.94
N GLY A 41 8.72 -6.19 1.82
CA GLY A 41 9.41 -7.31 1.18
C GLY A 41 10.76 -6.92 0.59
N LEU A 42 10.86 -5.75 -0.05
CA LEU A 42 12.12 -5.23 -0.58
C LEU A 42 13.14 -5.01 0.55
N HIS A 43 12.71 -4.38 1.65
CA HIS A 43 13.61 -4.11 2.76
C HIS A 43 13.99 -5.40 3.51
N ALA A 44 13.06 -6.36 3.67
CA ALA A 44 13.37 -7.68 4.19
C ALA A 44 14.43 -8.41 3.34
N ALA A 45 14.32 -8.38 2.02
CA ALA A 45 15.29 -9.02 1.12
C ALA A 45 16.69 -8.39 1.23
N HIS A 46 16.77 -7.06 1.26
CA HIS A 46 18.05 -6.37 1.52
C HIS A 46 18.63 -6.76 2.88
N ARG A 47 17.78 -6.83 3.91
CA ARG A 47 18.21 -7.23 5.24
C ARG A 47 18.68 -8.68 5.29
N ALA A 48 17.97 -9.61 4.63
CA ALA A 48 18.38 -11.01 4.50
C ALA A 48 19.77 -11.11 3.85
N ARG A 49 19.97 -10.45 2.70
CA ARG A 49 21.26 -10.40 2.01
C ARG A 49 22.38 -9.87 2.90
N SER A 50 22.14 -8.80 3.66
CA SER A 50 23.14 -8.24 4.59
C SER A 50 23.49 -9.16 5.77
N ARG A 51 22.65 -10.18 6.02
CA ARG A 51 22.84 -11.22 7.04
C ARG A 51 23.35 -12.55 6.47
N GLY A 52 23.63 -12.60 5.17
CA GLY A 52 24.11 -13.82 4.51
C GLY A 52 23.03 -14.89 4.29
N LEU A 53 21.74 -14.52 4.39
CA LEU A 53 20.62 -15.43 4.18
C LEU A 53 20.23 -15.46 2.69
N THR A 54 19.91 -16.65 2.19
CA THR A 54 19.32 -16.80 0.86
C THR A 54 17.85 -16.43 0.91
N ALA A 55 17.44 -15.42 0.11
CA ALA A 55 16.07 -14.95 0.07
C ALA A 55 15.61 -14.70 -1.36
N ARG A 56 14.33 -15.01 -1.64
CA ARG A 56 13.67 -14.72 -2.90
C ARG A 56 12.31 -14.10 -2.66
N ILE A 57 11.98 -13.07 -3.46
CA ILE A 57 10.67 -12.41 -3.42
C ILE A 57 9.78 -12.98 -4.53
N PHE A 58 8.52 -13.25 -4.17
CA PHE A 58 7.45 -13.65 -5.10
C PHE A 58 6.42 -12.53 -5.13
N GLU A 59 6.28 -11.87 -6.28
CA GLU A 59 5.38 -10.74 -6.49
C GLU A 59 4.31 -11.11 -7.52
N ALA A 60 3.06 -10.87 -7.15
CA ALA A 60 1.92 -11.19 -8.00
C ALA A 60 1.79 -10.26 -9.19
N SER A 61 2.12 -8.99 -9.01
CA SER A 61 2.06 -7.98 -10.07
C SER A 61 3.27 -8.04 -11.02
N SER A 62 3.22 -7.30 -12.10
CA SER A 62 4.32 -7.13 -13.05
C SER A 62 5.34 -6.07 -12.64
N ARG A 63 5.18 -5.43 -11.47
CA ARG A 63 6.02 -4.36 -10.96
C ARG A 63 6.35 -4.54 -9.47
N VAL A 64 7.38 -3.87 -9.01
CA VAL A 64 7.71 -3.72 -7.59
C VAL A 64 7.02 -2.50 -6.98
N GLY A 65 7.17 -2.30 -5.68
CA GLY A 65 6.73 -1.13 -4.92
C GLY A 65 5.37 -1.31 -4.24
N GLY A 66 4.49 -2.19 -4.76
CA GLY A 66 3.16 -2.39 -4.20
C GLY A 66 2.36 -1.08 -4.17
N ARG A 67 1.97 -0.61 -2.99
CA ARG A 67 1.23 0.65 -2.75
C ARG A 67 2.11 1.92 -2.76
N VAL A 68 3.40 1.82 -2.95
CA VAL A 68 4.29 2.94 -3.27
C VAL A 68 4.48 2.93 -4.79
N PHE A 69 3.77 3.80 -5.48
CA PHE A 69 3.71 3.79 -6.93
C PHE A 69 3.56 5.20 -7.51
N THR A 70 4.50 5.57 -8.38
CA THR A 70 4.46 6.77 -9.21
C THR A 70 3.90 6.39 -10.57
N ASP A 71 2.73 6.91 -10.94
CA ASP A 71 2.08 6.66 -12.23
C ASP A 71 2.41 7.78 -13.22
N SER A 72 2.87 7.41 -14.41
CA SER A 72 3.22 8.34 -15.51
C SER A 72 2.28 8.20 -16.71
N SER A 73 1.19 7.46 -16.58
CA SER A 73 0.32 7.08 -17.71
C SER A 73 -0.34 8.26 -18.42
N LEU A 74 -0.47 9.40 -17.74
CA LEU A 74 -0.99 10.65 -18.30
C LEU A 74 0.08 11.54 -18.94
N GLY A 75 1.35 11.06 -19.01
CA GLY A 75 2.47 11.83 -19.52
C GLY A 75 3.12 12.80 -18.51
N SER A 76 2.55 12.90 -17.32
CA SER A 76 3.11 13.58 -16.16
C SER A 76 3.03 12.65 -14.96
N ASP A 77 4.03 12.68 -14.08
CA ASP A 77 4.10 11.83 -12.90
C ASP A 77 3.15 12.30 -11.80
N PHE A 78 2.46 11.37 -11.14
CA PHE A 78 1.79 11.62 -9.87
C PHE A 78 1.94 10.42 -8.94
N GLU A 79 1.93 10.66 -7.66
CA GLU A 79 1.99 9.61 -6.65
C GLU A 79 0.61 8.96 -6.52
N ALA A 80 0.40 7.84 -7.20
CA ALA A 80 -0.82 7.06 -7.16
C ALA A 80 -1.03 6.34 -5.80
N GLY A 81 0.06 6.13 -5.06
CA GLY A 81 0.08 5.53 -3.74
C GLY A 81 0.67 6.46 -2.67
N ALA A 82 1.59 5.93 -1.86
CA ALA A 82 2.27 6.69 -0.82
C ALA A 82 3.02 7.89 -1.40
N PHE A 83 2.97 9.00 -0.68
CA PHE A 83 3.57 10.27 -1.09
C PHE A 83 4.67 10.73 -0.14
N TYR A 84 4.48 10.52 1.18
CA TYR A 84 5.38 11.00 2.21
C TYR A 84 6.34 9.93 2.71
N ILE A 85 7.57 10.34 3.00
CA ILE A 85 8.43 9.70 3.98
C ILE A 85 8.08 10.33 5.34
N HIS A 86 7.10 9.75 6.04
CA HIS A 86 6.64 10.24 7.34
C HIS A 86 7.71 10.08 8.42
N TRP A 87 7.67 10.92 9.47
CA TRP A 87 8.60 10.87 10.61
C TRP A 87 10.06 10.63 10.16
N SER A 88 10.50 11.48 9.23
CA SER A 88 11.71 11.34 8.42
C SER A 88 13.01 11.16 9.21
N GLU A 89 13.06 11.59 10.46
CA GLU A 89 14.23 11.50 11.35
C GLU A 89 14.63 10.06 11.66
N SER A 90 13.66 9.13 11.67
CA SER A 90 13.88 7.72 11.97
C SER A 90 13.34 6.76 10.90
N ASN A 91 12.82 7.31 9.81
CA ASN A 91 12.30 6.52 8.70
C ASN A 91 13.44 5.95 7.85
N PRO A 92 13.50 4.63 7.61
CA PRO A 92 14.60 4.02 6.85
C PRO A 92 14.70 4.56 5.41
N TRP A 93 13.59 5.02 4.81
CA TRP A 93 13.60 5.54 3.44
C TRP A 93 14.34 6.85 3.31
N THR A 94 14.50 7.64 4.38
CA THR A 94 15.33 8.87 4.39
C THR A 94 16.78 8.55 4.07
N GLU A 95 17.37 7.60 4.79
CA GLU A 95 18.77 7.22 4.59
C GLU A 95 18.94 6.42 3.27
N ILE A 96 17.96 5.61 2.90
CA ILE A 96 17.97 4.87 1.62
C ILE A 96 17.96 5.84 0.44
N ALA A 97 17.09 6.88 0.46
CA ALA A 97 17.05 7.90 -0.59
C ALA A 97 18.40 8.61 -0.73
N LYS A 98 18.97 9.05 0.40
CA LYS A 98 20.29 9.68 0.45
C LYS A 98 21.40 8.79 -0.14
N ASN A 99 21.45 7.51 0.25
CA ASN A 99 22.45 6.56 -0.23
C ASN A 99 22.31 6.24 -1.73
N LEU A 100 21.11 6.37 -2.26
CA LEU A 100 20.84 6.20 -3.70
C LEU A 100 20.99 7.51 -4.49
N GLY A 101 21.32 8.63 -3.84
CA GLY A 101 21.41 9.92 -4.48
C GLY A 101 20.07 10.43 -5.02
N ILE A 102 18.99 10.14 -4.31
CA ILE A 102 17.63 10.58 -4.66
C ILE A 102 17.24 11.72 -3.71
N ASP A 103 16.89 12.87 -4.28
CA ASP A 103 16.52 14.05 -3.50
C ASP A 103 15.18 13.79 -2.77
N ALA A 104 15.20 14.02 -1.46
CA ALA A 104 14.03 14.12 -0.61
C ALA A 104 14.06 15.49 0.06
N ILE A 105 12.96 16.22 -0.01
CA ILE A 105 12.84 17.57 0.51
C ILE A 105 11.72 17.66 1.55
N SER A 106 11.85 18.59 2.50
CA SER A 106 10.79 18.86 3.46
C SER A 106 9.52 19.31 2.73
N ASP A 107 8.36 18.85 3.18
CA ASP A 107 7.07 19.37 2.73
C ASP A 107 6.73 20.74 3.33
N SER A 108 7.51 21.19 4.30
CA SER A 108 7.35 22.50 4.94
C SER A 108 7.48 23.62 3.91
N GLY A 109 6.41 24.41 3.76
CA GLY A 109 6.35 25.50 2.78
C GLY A 109 6.05 25.07 1.33
N LEU A 110 5.85 23.77 1.07
CA LEU A 110 5.43 23.27 -0.24
C LEU A 110 4.00 23.71 -0.58
N TRP A 111 3.13 23.71 0.41
CA TRP A 111 1.70 23.92 0.26
C TRP A 111 1.35 25.37 -0.09
N GLY A 112 0.60 25.53 -1.17
CA GLY A 112 0.00 26.80 -1.57
C GLY A 112 -1.19 27.20 -0.68
N GLY A 113 -1.99 28.14 -1.15
CA GLY A 113 -3.24 28.50 -0.49
C GLY A 113 -4.27 27.37 -0.53
N PHE A 114 -5.32 27.49 0.29
CA PHE A 114 -6.45 26.56 0.21
C PHE A 114 -7.79 27.28 0.27
N ASP A 115 -8.78 26.68 -0.34
CA ASP A 115 -10.18 27.07 -0.25
C ASP A 115 -11.07 25.89 0.12
N VAL A 116 -12.22 26.23 0.71
CA VAL A 116 -13.19 25.23 1.19
C VAL A 116 -14.53 25.45 0.54
N PHE A 117 -15.08 24.39 0.02
CA PHE A 117 -16.34 24.36 -0.72
C PHE A 117 -17.33 23.39 -0.04
N SER A 118 -18.59 23.57 -0.36
CA SER A 118 -19.66 22.63 -0.05
C SER A 118 -20.57 22.53 -1.26
N ASN A 119 -20.62 21.36 -1.89
CA ASN A 119 -21.33 21.11 -3.13
C ASN A 119 -20.97 22.15 -4.23
N GLY A 120 -19.70 22.43 -4.41
CA GLY A 120 -19.16 23.39 -5.38
C GLY A 120 -19.31 24.87 -4.99
N ARG A 121 -20.01 25.21 -3.89
CA ARG A 121 -20.13 26.59 -3.37
C ARG A 121 -19.00 26.89 -2.39
N ARG A 122 -18.26 27.96 -2.63
CA ARG A 122 -17.22 28.43 -1.69
C ARG A 122 -17.84 28.86 -0.36
N LEU A 123 -17.26 28.39 0.74
CA LEU A 123 -17.70 28.74 2.08
C LEU A 123 -17.28 30.16 2.46
N SER A 124 -18.15 30.83 3.22
CA SER A 124 -17.83 32.11 3.88
C SER A 124 -16.74 31.97 4.93
N GLY A 125 -16.16 33.09 5.35
CA GLY A 125 -15.19 33.12 6.44
C GLY A 125 -15.75 32.57 7.76
N GLU A 126 -17.01 32.86 8.05
CA GLU A 126 -17.72 32.38 9.25
C GLU A 126 -17.93 30.86 9.21
N GLU A 127 -18.39 30.31 8.08
CA GLU A 127 -18.56 28.86 7.88
C GLU A 127 -17.23 28.10 8.04
N ARG A 128 -16.15 28.66 7.45
CA ARG A 128 -14.79 28.09 7.61
C ARG A 128 -14.30 28.14 9.05
N SER A 129 -14.51 29.23 9.75
CA SER A 129 -14.11 29.40 11.15
C SER A 129 -14.85 28.42 12.06
N ARG A 130 -16.13 28.20 11.82
CA ARG A 130 -16.95 27.21 12.53
C ARG A 130 -16.41 25.80 12.35
N ARG A 131 -16.16 25.36 11.11
CA ARG A 131 -15.55 24.03 10.82
C ARG A 131 -14.19 23.86 11.45
N ARG A 132 -13.35 24.89 11.41
CA ARG A 132 -12.04 24.88 12.07
C ARG A 132 -12.15 24.68 13.58
N GLY A 133 -13.14 25.28 14.24
CA GLY A 133 -13.39 25.09 15.66
C GLY A 133 -13.67 23.62 16.02
N GLY A 134 -14.49 22.93 15.24
CA GLY A 134 -14.75 21.49 15.42
C GLY A 134 -13.50 20.65 15.26
N PHE A 135 -12.70 20.93 14.24
CA PHE A 135 -11.42 20.27 14.00
C PHE A 135 -10.45 20.42 15.19
N TRP A 136 -10.27 21.65 15.71
CA TRP A 136 -9.38 21.88 16.84
C TRP A 136 -9.84 21.21 18.14
N ARG A 137 -11.15 21.14 18.39
CA ARG A 137 -11.67 20.41 19.56
C ARG A 137 -11.35 18.92 19.46
N LEU A 138 -11.47 18.32 18.27
CA LEU A 138 -11.14 16.92 18.06
C LEU A 138 -9.62 16.68 18.12
N SER A 139 -8.80 17.57 17.54
CA SER A 139 -7.33 17.49 17.66
C SER A 139 -6.89 17.46 19.13
N GLY A 140 -7.51 18.27 19.99
CA GLY A 140 -7.20 18.25 21.41
C GLY A 140 -7.46 16.89 22.10
N VAL A 141 -8.39 16.09 21.59
CA VAL A 141 -8.57 14.69 22.06
C VAL A 141 -7.46 13.78 21.56
N LEU A 142 -7.01 13.98 20.32
CA LEU A 142 -5.97 13.13 19.70
C LEU A 142 -4.59 13.40 20.32
N ASP A 143 -4.31 14.65 20.66
CA ASP A 143 -3.06 15.08 21.28
C ASP A 143 -3.01 14.81 22.79
N GLY A 144 -4.16 14.41 23.39
CA GLY A 144 -4.30 14.10 24.80
C GLY A 144 -3.78 12.70 25.15
N GLU A 145 -3.86 12.38 26.45
CA GLU A 145 -3.54 11.03 26.95
C GLU A 145 -4.41 9.98 26.24
N PRO A 146 -3.84 8.79 25.90
CA PRO A 146 -4.60 7.73 25.29
C PRO A 146 -5.87 7.39 26.07
N ALA A 147 -7.00 7.38 25.39
CA ALA A 147 -8.28 7.10 26.01
C ALA A 147 -8.24 5.75 26.77
N SER A 148 -8.74 5.73 28.00
CA SER A 148 -8.80 4.51 28.82
C SER A 148 -9.68 3.43 28.19
N ALA A 149 -10.73 3.85 27.46
CA ALA A 149 -11.55 2.98 26.60
C ALA A 149 -11.39 3.43 25.15
N ASP A 150 -11.13 2.47 24.26
CA ASP A 150 -11.04 2.74 22.82
C ASP A 150 -12.42 3.04 22.25
N MET A 151 -12.49 4.06 21.41
CA MET A 151 -13.70 4.50 20.73
C MET A 151 -13.39 4.88 19.28
N SER A 152 -14.44 5.11 18.48
CA SER A 152 -14.26 5.64 17.12
C SER A 152 -14.03 7.16 17.12
N PHE A 153 -13.41 7.65 16.02
CA PHE A 153 -13.32 9.09 15.76
C PHE A 153 -14.69 9.77 15.73
N GLY A 154 -15.69 9.11 15.13
CA GLY A 154 -17.05 9.65 15.07
C GLY A 154 -17.68 9.78 16.45
N GLU A 155 -17.50 8.82 17.33
CA GLU A 155 -17.97 8.90 18.72
C GLU A 155 -17.27 10.03 19.47
N ALA A 156 -15.96 10.16 19.36
CA ALA A 156 -15.21 11.24 19.98
C ALA A 156 -15.67 12.62 19.49
N ALA A 157 -15.85 12.78 18.17
CA ALA A 157 -16.32 14.04 17.60
C ALA A 157 -17.72 14.41 18.14
N ARG A 158 -18.64 13.47 18.24
CA ARG A 158 -19.96 13.70 18.83
C ARG A 158 -19.92 14.14 20.30
N ARG A 159 -18.89 13.70 21.05
CA ARG A 159 -18.69 14.10 22.45
C ARG A 159 -18.15 15.51 22.60
N VAL A 160 -17.13 15.89 21.80
CA VAL A 160 -16.41 17.16 21.97
C VAL A 160 -16.89 18.27 21.04
N SER A 161 -17.61 17.92 19.98
CA SER A 161 -18.11 18.84 18.96
C SER A 161 -19.48 18.37 18.43
N PRO A 162 -20.51 18.28 19.29
CA PRO A 162 -21.84 17.77 18.92
C PRO A 162 -22.52 18.60 17.84
N ASP A 163 -22.15 19.86 17.73
CA ASP A 163 -22.62 20.83 16.73
C ASP A 163 -21.89 20.65 15.36
N GLN A 164 -20.81 19.87 15.30
CA GLN A 164 -19.98 19.65 14.12
C GLN A 164 -19.34 18.24 14.10
N PRO A 165 -20.13 17.18 14.10
CA PRO A 165 -19.61 15.81 14.11
C PRO A 165 -18.82 15.47 12.82
N GLU A 166 -19.03 16.22 11.73
CA GLU A 166 -18.30 16.10 10.47
C GLU A 166 -16.81 16.44 10.57
N ALA A 167 -16.35 17.05 11.66
CA ALA A 167 -14.92 17.28 11.92
C ALA A 167 -14.11 15.99 11.89
N ALA A 168 -14.67 14.89 12.36
CA ALA A 168 -14.04 13.57 12.32
C ALA A 168 -13.83 13.09 10.87
N SER A 169 -14.85 13.24 10.02
CA SER A 169 -14.76 12.85 8.61
C SER A 169 -13.65 13.62 7.85
N GLY A 170 -13.46 14.91 8.19
CA GLY A 170 -12.37 15.71 7.66
C GLY A 170 -10.99 15.13 7.95
N MET A 171 -10.80 14.53 9.13
CA MET A 171 -9.56 13.87 9.51
C MET A 171 -9.45 12.46 8.92
N THR A 172 -10.50 11.65 9.02
CA THR A 172 -10.40 10.22 8.70
C THR A 172 -10.45 9.93 7.21
N LEU A 173 -11.27 10.64 6.42
CA LEU A 173 -11.40 10.36 4.99
C LEU A 173 -10.14 10.66 4.19
N LEU A 174 -9.41 11.73 4.53
CA LEU A 174 -8.22 12.15 3.79
C LEU A 174 -6.91 11.61 4.39
N SER A 175 -6.85 11.36 5.70
CA SER A 175 -5.65 10.85 6.36
C SER A 175 -5.67 9.33 6.55
N LEU A 176 -6.85 8.75 6.84
CA LEU A 176 -7.00 7.33 7.14
C LEU A 176 -7.77 6.55 6.07
N GLY A 177 -8.35 7.26 5.10
CA GLY A 177 -9.10 6.67 4.00
C GLY A 177 -10.37 5.94 4.44
N GLU A 178 -10.93 6.26 5.63
CA GLU A 178 -12.04 5.51 6.20
C GLU A 178 -13.06 6.41 6.88
N ASP A 179 -14.29 5.92 6.97
CA ASP A 179 -15.38 6.60 7.66
C ASP A 179 -15.13 6.62 9.17
N ALA A 180 -15.42 7.76 9.79
CA ALA A 180 -15.01 8.09 11.16
C ALA A 180 -15.49 7.09 12.23
N ASP A 181 -16.64 6.44 12.04
CA ASP A 181 -17.19 5.48 12.99
C ASP A 181 -16.48 4.09 12.94
N ARG A 182 -15.60 3.87 11.97
CA ARG A 182 -14.88 2.60 11.79
C ARG A 182 -13.43 2.63 12.22
N VAL A 183 -12.91 3.76 12.64
CA VAL A 183 -11.49 3.93 12.99
C VAL A 183 -11.32 4.13 14.49
N SER A 184 -10.44 3.35 15.09
CA SER A 184 -10.02 3.46 16.48
C SER A 184 -9.20 4.73 16.70
N ILE A 185 -9.61 5.55 17.67
CA ILE A 185 -8.78 6.68 18.14
C ILE A 185 -7.48 6.19 18.78
N ARG A 186 -7.57 5.14 19.61
CA ARG A 186 -6.42 4.61 20.31
C ARG A 186 -5.33 4.09 19.38
N ASP A 187 -5.72 3.45 18.27
CA ASP A 187 -4.79 3.03 17.24
C ASP A 187 -4.09 4.23 16.60
N TYR A 188 -4.84 5.28 16.27
CA TYR A 188 -4.28 6.50 15.70
C TYR A 188 -3.31 7.22 16.63
N GLN A 189 -3.65 7.35 17.92
CA GLN A 189 -2.80 8.00 18.93
C GLN A 189 -1.44 7.31 19.14
N ARG A 190 -1.30 6.05 18.73
CA ARG A 190 -0.05 5.28 18.81
C ARG A 190 0.88 5.47 17.61
N LEU A 191 0.41 6.09 16.53
CA LEU A 191 1.21 6.28 15.34
C LEU A 191 2.35 7.26 15.58
N HIS A 192 3.49 7.01 14.94
CA HIS A 192 4.60 7.95 14.95
C HIS A 192 4.19 9.29 14.32
N ALA A 193 4.58 10.36 14.99
CA ALA A 193 4.58 11.72 14.45
C ALA A 193 6.01 12.19 14.21
N GLY A 194 6.20 13.18 13.37
CA GLY A 194 7.50 13.77 13.03
C GLY A 194 7.43 14.57 11.73
N ASP A 195 8.56 15.08 11.28
CA ASP A 195 8.63 15.83 10.03
C ASP A 195 8.53 14.89 8.82
N ASP A 196 7.90 15.38 7.78
CA ASP A 196 7.68 14.63 6.55
C ASP A 196 8.61 15.10 5.42
N LEU A 197 9.11 14.16 4.64
CA LEU A 197 9.79 14.43 3.37
C LEU A 197 8.95 13.94 2.19
N VAL A 198 9.15 14.60 1.06
CA VAL A 198 8.56 14.25 -0.24
C VAL A 198 9.65 14.12 -1.30
N LEU A 199 9.37 13.32 -2.32
CA LEU A 199 10.34 13.04 -3.38
C LEU A 199 9.88 13.67 -4.70
N PRO A 200 10.53 14.74 -5.18
CA PRO A 200 10.12 15.40 -6.42
C PRO A 200 10.11 14.51 -7.66
N ARG A 201 10.91 13.45 -7.65
CA ARG A 201 10.98 12.46 -8.75
C ARG A 201 10.15 11.19 -8.50
N GLY A 202 9.35 11.18 -7.45
CA GLY A 202 8.44 10.09 -7.14
C GLY A 202 8.99 9.05 -6.15
N TYR A 203 8.14 8.70 -5.20
CA TYR A 203 8.46 7.69 -4.19
C TYR A 203 8.52 6.27 -4.80
N GLY A 204 7.66 6.00 -5.79
CA GLY A 204 7.71 4.73 -6.53
C GLY A 204 9.06 4.50 -7.20
N ARG A 205 9.67 5.56 -7.75
CA ARG A 205 11.01 5.49 -8.39
C ARG A 205 12.12 5.13 -7.40
N LEU A 206 12.01 5.59 -6.16
CA LEU A 206 12.93 5.18 -5.09
C LEU A 206 12.87 3.66 -4.88
N LEU A 207 11.66 3.09 -4.75
CA LEU A 207 11.51 1.65 -4.54
C LEU A 207 11.95 0.83 -5.76
N GLU A 208 11.67 1.29 -6.98
CA GLU A 208 12.16 0.66 -8.21
C GLU A 208 13.68 0.57 -8.22
N ARG A 209 14.36 1.67 -7.86
CA ARG A 209 15.82 1.69 -7.78
C ARG A 209 16.35 0.83 -6.64
N TYR A 210 15.69 0.85 -5.49
CA TYR A 210 16.06 0.03 -4.33
C TYR A 210 15.90 -1.48 -4.59
N ALA A 211 14.98 -1.86 -5.45
CA ALA A 211 14.74 -3.26 -5.82
C ALA A 211 15.85 -3.86 -6.71
N GLN A 212 16.71 -3.04 -7.31
CA GLN A 212 17.74 -3.52 -8.24
C GLN A 212 18.72 -4.49 -7.58
N GLY A 213 19.00 -5.58 -8.28
CA GLY A 213 19.92 -6.64 -7.80
C GLY A 213 19.34 -7.56 -6.72
N LEU A 214 18.03 -7.49 -6.43
CA LEU A 214 17.33 -8.49 -5.64
C LEU A 214 16.79 -9.63 -6.51
N ASP A 215 16.68 -10.82 -5.95
CA ASP A 215 16.03 -11.97 -6.61
C ASP A 215 14.51 -11.85 -6.47
N ILE A 216 13.85 -11.32 -7.49
CA ILE A 216 12.40 -11.05 -7.50
C ILE A 216 11.75 -11.79 -8.67
N ALA A 217 10.79 -12.66 -8.37
CA ALA A 217 9.92 -13.29 -9.34
C ALA A 217 8.63 -12.47 -9.49
N LEU A 218 8.59 -11.58 -10.48
CA LEU A 218 7.38 -10.81 -10.85
C LEU A 218 6.35 -11.71 -11.55
N SER A 219 5.10 -11.29 -11.60
CA SER A 219 3.96 -12.03 -12.18
C SER A 219 3.92 -13.47 -11.68
N THR A 220 4.17 -13.65 -10.38
CA THR A 220 4.29 -14.96 -9.73
C THR A 220 3.50 -14.95 -8.42
N PRO A 221 2.15 -14.97 -8.49
CA PRO A 221 1.32 -15.00 -7.31
C PRO A 221 1.56 -16.29 -6.52
N VAL A 222 1.67 -16.16 -5.20
CA VAL A 222 1.62 -17.30 -4.28
C VAL A 222 0.16 -17.62 -4.01
N THR A 223 -0.23 -18.88 -4.22
CA THR A 223 -1.62 -19.33 -4.05
C THR A 223 -1.85 -20.23 -2.85
N ALA A 224 -0.76 -20.83 -2.32
CA ALA A 224 -0.83 -21.62 -1.10
C ALA A 224 0.50 -21.59 -0.34
N VAL A 225 0.41 -21.70 0.99
CA VAL A 225 1.52 -21.82 1.92
C VAL A 225 1.25 -23.02 2.83
N ASP A 226 2.00 -24.10 2.65
CA ASP A 226 1.94 -25.31 3.49
C ASP A 226 3.08 -25.28 4.50
N HIS A 227 2.72 -25.12 5.77
CA HIS A 227 3.66 -25.09 6.89
C HIS A 227 3.48 -26.28 7.84
N SER A 228 2.88 -27.37 7.38
CA SER A 228 2.67 -28.61 8.16
C SER A 228 3.96 -29.41 8.38
N GLY A 229 4.89 -29.33 7.42
CA GLY A 229 6.17 -30.05 7.43
C GLY A 229 7.32 -29.31 8.16
N PRO A 230 8.54 -29.83 8.15
CA PRO A 230 9.71 -29.19 8.76
C PRO A 230 10.16 -27.90 8.01
N ALA A 231 9.88 -27.81 6.73
CA ALA A 231 10.07 -26.63 5.90
C ALA A 231 8.73 -26.17 5.33
N VAL A 232 8.64 -24.89 4.97
CA VAL A 232 7.43 -24.31 4.36
C VAL A 232 7.47 -24.51 2.86
N ARG A 233 6.37 -24.99 2.28
CA ARG A 233 6.17 -25.11 0.84
C ARG A 233 5.26 -24.02 0.35
N ILE A 234 5.66 -23.37 -0.73
CA ILE A 234 4.94 -22.26 -1.34
C ILE A 234 4.54 -22.65 -2.75
N GLU A 235 3.26 -22.58 -3.07
CA GLU A 235 2.74 -22.89 -4.41
C GLU A 235 2.61 -21.63 -5.25
N THR A 236 3.16 -21.68 -6.45
CA THR A 236 3.06 -20.63 -7.47
C THR A 236 2.71 -21.24 -8.82
N PRO A 237 2.23 -20.48 -9.81
CA PRO A 237 2.02 -20.98 -11.18
C PRO A 237 3.31 -21.50 -11.85
N ARG A 238 4.47 -21.15 -11.31
CA ARG A 238 5.78 -21.60 -11.81
C ARG A 238 6.33 -22.83 -11.07
N GLY A 239 5.55 -23.42 -10.18
CA GLY A 239 5.91 -24.59 -9.39
C GLY A 239 6.02 -24.30 -7.89
N THR A 240 6.39 -25.35 -7.15
CA THR A 240 6.53 -25.30 -5.70
C THR A 240 7.93 -24.88 -5.29
N VAL A 241 8.03 -23.98 -4.31
CA VAL A 241 9.28 -23.53 -3.70
C VAL A 241 9.27 -23.94 -2.23
N THR A 242 10.44 -24.31 -1.73
CA THR A 242 10.62 -24.68 -0.31
C THR A 242 11.52 -23.68 0.39
N ALA A 243 11.13 -23.24 1.59
CA ALA A 243 11.90 -22.32 2.42
C ALA A 243 11.86 -22.72 3.89
N ARG A 244 12.86 -22.30 4.67
CA ARG A 244 12.89 -22.53 6.12
C ARG A 244 11.88 -21.62 6.83
N ALA A 245 11.73 -20.37 6.35
CA ALA A 245 10.76 -19.41 6.83
C ALA A 245 10.12 -18.63 5.67
N VAL A 246 8.94 -18.07 5.92
CA VAL A 246 8.20 -17.24 4.97
C VAL A 246 7.82 -15.92 5.62
N ILE A 247 8.12 -14.81 4.93
CA ILE A 247 7.63 -13.48 5.30
C ILE A 247 6.47 -13.13 4.35
N ILE A 248 5.32 -12.82 4.92
CA ILE A 248 4.07 -12.53 4.21
C ILE A 248 3.82 -11.04 4.33
N THR A 249 3.90 -10.30 3.21
CA THR A 249 3.82 -8.84 3.20
C THR A 249 2.61 -8.30 2.43
N VAL A 250 1.65 -9.16 2.10
CA VAL A 250 0.40 -8.78 1.43
C VAL A 250 -0.53 -8.03 2.40
N SER A 251 -1.50 -7.28 1.86
CA SER A 251 -2.44 -6.52 2.68
C SER A 251 -3.38 -7.41 3.52
N VAL A 252 -3.97 -6.82 4.57
CA VAL A 252 -4.96 -7.50 5.42
C VAL A 252 -6.11 -8.07 4.60
N ASN A 253 -6.65 -7.30 3.65
CA ASN A 253 -7.79 -7.77 2.85
C ASN A 253 -7.41 -8.87 1.85
N VAL A 254 -6.19 -8.89 1.34
CA VAL A 254 -5.67 -10.01 0.53
C VAL A 254 -5.58 -11.28 1.39
N LEU A 255 -5.12 -11.20 2.63
CA LEU A 255 -5.13 -12.34 3.56
C LEU A 255 -6.56 -12.85 3.84
N LYS A 256 -7.50 -11.92 4.02
CA LYS A 256 -8.93 -12.23 4.28
C LYS A 256 -9.68 -12.76 3.07
N SER A 257 -9.22 -12.46 1.85
CA SER A 257 -9.89 -12.91 0.61
C SER A 257 -9.78 -14.41 0.36
N GLY A 258 -8.88 -15.11 1.04
CA GLY A 258 -8.60 -16.52 0.80
C GLY A 258 -7.81 -16.80 -0.49
N SER A 259 -7.30 -15.77 -1.16
CA SER A 259 -6.48 -15.92 -2.36
C SER A 259 -5.16 -16.68 -2.10
N ILE A 260 -4.71 -16.68 -0.85
CA ILE A 260 -3.59 -17.50 -0.36
C ILE A 260 -4.15 -18.50 0.66
N ARG A 261 -4.08 -19.79 0.36
CA ARG A 261 -4.50 -20.86 1.26
C ARG A 261 -3.36 -21.23 2.20
N PHE A 262 -3.66 -21.43 3.47
CA PHE A 262 -2.71 -21.89 4.48
C PHE A 262 -3.01 -23.31 4.93
N THR A 263 -1.99 -24.14 5.01
CA THR A 263 -2.09 -25.52 5.53
C THR A 263 -0.99 -25.75 6.58
N PRO A 264 -1.34 -26.02 7.87
CA PRO A 264 -2.69 -25.92 8.46
C PRO A 264 -3.28 -24.51 8.35
N GLU A 265 -4.57 -24.35 8.65
CA GLU A 265 -5.17 -23.02 8.78
C GLU A 265 -4.43 -22.15 9.78
N LEU A 266 -4.49 -20.83 9.59
CA LEU A 266 -3.92 -19.88 10.52
C LEU A 266 -4.55 -20.04 11.92
N PRO A 267 -3.79 -19.88 13.00
CA PRO A 267 -4.32 -19.94 14.37
C PRO A 267 -5.48 -18.97 14.60
N ALA A 268 -6.37 -19.32 15.50
CA ALA A 268 -7.54 -18.49 15.85
C ALA A 268 -7.14 -17.06 16.25
N GLU A 269 -6.02 -16.91 16.95
CA GLU A 269 -5.49 -15.59 17.33
C GLU A 269 -5.12 -14.75 16.11
N THR A 270 -4.43 -15.31 15.12
CA THR A 270 -4.07 -14.61 13.88
C THR A 270 -5.31 -14.24 13.07
N ARG A 271 -6.30 -15.13 13.00
CA ARG A 271 -7.58 -14.86 12.33
C ARG A 271 -8.34 -13.73 13.03
N SER A 272 -8.39 -13.76 14.36
CA SER A 272 -8.99 -12.69 15.16
C SER A 272 -8.29 -11.34 14.93
N ALA A 273 -6.95 -11.35 14.85
CA ALA A 273 -6.19 -10.15 14.53
C ALA A 273 -6.56 -9.58 13.15
N LEU A 274 -6.67 -10.43 12.14
CA LEU A 274 -7.12 -10.03 10.81
C LEU A 274 -8.55 -9.47 10.84
N ASP A 275 -9.46 -10.05 11.62
CA ASP A 275 -10.85 -9.59 11.73
C ASP A 275 -10.98 -8.25 12.45
N GLY A 276 -10.11 -7.97 13.42
CA GLY A 276 -10.04 -6.69 14.12
C GLY A 276 -9.44 -5.55 13.29
N LEU A 277 -8.73 -5.89 12.20
CA LEU A 277 -8.18 -4.93 11.26
C LEU A 277 -9.07 -4.80 10.02
N GLY A 278 -9.06 -3.62 9.42
CA GLY A 278 -9.68 -3.32 8.13
C GLY A 278 -8.68 -2.68 7.18
N MET A 279 -9.18 -2.28 6.01
CA MET A 279 -8.41 -1.50 5.04
C MET A 279 -9.18 -0.25 4.67
N GLY A 280 -8.63 0.92 4.98
CA GLY A 280 -9.13 2.19 4.46
C GLY A 280 -9.00 2.26 2.94
N ALA A 281 -9.81 3.10 2.32
CA ALA A 281 -9.87 3.25 0.86
C ALA A 281 -9.44 4.64 0.42
N LEU A 282 -8.31 5.16 0.94
CA LEU A 282 -7.75 6.39 0.39
C LEU A 282 -7.44 6.17 -1.08
N THR A 283 -8.04 7.00 -1.91
CA THR A 283 -7.99 6.90 -3.37
C THR A 283 -7.54 8.22 -3.93
N LYS A 284 -6.69 8.16 -4.95
CA LYS A 284 -6.28 9.32 -5.73
C LYS A 284 -6.78 9.20 -7.15
N LEU A 285 -7.18 10.32 -7.71
CA LEU A 285 -7.60 10.41 -9.11
C LEU A 285 -6.96 11.65 -9.73
N ALA A 286 -6.08 11.43 -10.70
CA ALA A 286 -5.48 12.52 -11.45
C ALA A 286 -6.37 12.95 -12.62
N LEU A 287 -6.57 14.25 -12.77
CA LEU A 287 -7.23 14.90 -13.93
C LEU A 287 -6.20 15.75 -14.66
N LYS A 288 -6.00 15.50 -15.94
CA LYS A 288 -5.10 16.26 -16.79
C LYS A 288 -5.82 17.41 -17.49
N PHE A 289 -5.20 18.60 -17.44
CA PHE A 289 -5.71 19.79 -18.09
C PHE A 289 -4.65 20.42 -18.99
N GLU A 290 -5.10 21.14 -20.02
CA GLU A 290 -4.23 21.82 -20.96
C GLU A 290 -4.73 23.24 -21.25
N GLY A 291 -3.79 24.18 -21.45
CA GLY A 291 -4.09 25.56 -21.89
C GLY A 291 -4.55 26.50 -20.79
N THR A 292 -4.74 26.03 -19.55
CA THR A 292 -5.15 26.89 -18.42
C THR A 292 -4.67 26.37 -17.09
N ARG A 293 -4.44 27.28 -16.14
CA ARG A 293 -4.13 26.99 -14.74
C ARG A 293 -5.26 27.41 -13.79
N PHE A 294 -6.40 27.81 -14.32
CA PHE A 294 -7.58 28.29 -13.55
C PHE A 294 -7.24 29.36 -12.51
N GLY A 295 -6.18 30.14 -12.72
CA GLY A 295 -5.69 31.12 -11.75
C GLY A 295 -5.09 30.52 -10.46
N GLN A 296 -4.83 29.21 -10.45
CA GLN A 296 -4.28 28.53 -9.27
C GLN A 296 -2.76 28.31 -9.38
N SER A 297 -2.06 28.57 -8.29
CA SER A 297 -0.63 28.25 -8.15
C SER A 297 -0.43 26.76 -7.90
N PRO A 298 0.78 26.21 -8.17
CA PRO A 298 1.13 24.86 -7.73
C PRO A 298 0.84 24.64 -6.24
N TRP A 299 0.41 23.42 -5.89
CA TRP A 299 0.10 23.01 -4.52
C TRP A 299 -1.06 23.74 -3.84
N THR A 300 -1.85 24.53 -4.58
CA THR A 300 -3.13 25.03 -4.08
C THR A 300 -4.06 23.84 -3.82
N GLN A 301 -4.86 23.91 -2.76
CA GLN A 301 -5.77 22.85 -2.37
C GLN A 301 -7.22 23.35 -2.29
N PHE A 302 -8.15 22.60 -2.87
CA PHE A 302 -9.58 22.86 -2.73
C PHE A 302 -10.25 21.69 -2.06
N PHE A 303 -10.78 21.93 -0.86
CA PHE A 303 -11.54 20.94 -0.11
C PHE A 303 -13.03 21.11 -0.42
N ASP A 304 -13.66 20.12 -1.04
CA ASP A 304 -15.09 20.14 -1.36
C ASP A 304 -15.83 19.03 -0.62
N SER A 305 -16.78 19.40 0.26
CA SER A 305 -17.64 18.45 0.94
C SER A 305 -18.95 18.31 0.17
N GLY A 306 -19.32 17.08 -0.15
CA GLY A 306 -20.60 16.75 -0.74
C GLY A 306 -21.73 16.66 0.29
N SER A 307 -22.97 16.51 -0.19
CA SER A 307 -24.18 16.43 0.63
C SER A 307 -24.31 15.14 1.44
N ARG A 308 -23.52 14.11 1.09
CA ARG A 308 -23.54 12.78 1.76
C ARG A 308 -22.39 12.58 2.74
N GLY A 309 -21.70 13.66 3.14
CA GLY A 309 -20.55 13.58 4.04
C GLY A 309 -19.25 13.17 3.37
N ASP A 310 -19.25 12.99 2.04
CA ASP A 310 -18.06 12.77 1.24
C ASP A 310 -17.20 14.04 1.19
N LEU A 311 -15.89 13.85 1.20
CA LEU A 311 -14.90 14.93 1.14
C LEU A 311 -13.89 14.61 0.05
N VAL A 312 -13.60 15.61 -0.78
CA VAL A 312 -12.55 15.55 -1.81
C VAL A 312 -11.59 16.71 -1.59
N ASN A 313 -10.29 16.44 -1.62
CA ASN A 313 -9.26 17.45 -1.75
C ASN A 313 -8.73 17.45 -3.18
N PHE A 314 -8.89 18.54 -3.91
CA PHE A 314 -8.25 18.78 -5.20
C PHE A 314 -6.93 19.50 -4.98
N GLU A 315 -5.82 18.85 -5.29
CA GLU A 315 -4.47 19.38 -5.25
C GLU A 315 -4.03 19.80 -6.65
N PHE A 316 -3.71 21.06 -6.81
CA PHE A 316 -3.41 21.66 -8.12
C PHE A 316 -1.93 21.59 -8.44
N TRP A 317 -1.61 21.11 -9.64
CA TRP A 317 -0.31 21.24 -10.29
C TRP A 317 0.87 20.78 -9.43
N PRO A 318 0.84 19.59 -8.80
CA PRO A 318 1.97 19.10 -8.03
C PRO A 318 3.23 19.15 -8.90
N TRP A 319 4.30 19.67 -8.35
CA TRP A 319 5.57 19.91 -9.07
C TRP A 319 5.45 20.82 -10.31
N GLY A 320 4.39 21.62 -10.43
CA GLY A 320 4.14 22.47 -11.58
C GLY A 320 3.71 21.75 -12.84
N ASN A 321 3.34 20.47 -12.75
CA ASN A 321 2.82 19.68 -13.87
C ASN A 321 1.42 20.13 -14.32
N ASP A 322 0.78 19.40 -15.21
CA ASP A 322 -0.53 19.70 -15.80
C ASP A 322 -1.68 18.86 -15.20
N LEU A 323 -1.47 18.34 -14.00
CA LEU A 323 -2.44 17.52 -13.29
C LEU A 323 -3.10 18.26 -12.12
N VAL A 324 -4.35 17.93 -11.87
CA VAL A 324 -5.04 18.15 -10.60
C VAL A 324 -5.29 16.78 -9.99
N VAL A 325 -4.83 16.55 -8.77
CA VAL A 325 -4.98 15.26 -8.10
C VAL A 325 -6.08 15.36 -7.05
N ALA A 326 -7.15 14.60 -7.23
CA ALA A 326 -8.23 14.49 -6.27
C ALA A 326 -7.92 13.37 -5.27
N HIS A 327 -7.99 13.69 -3.97
CA HIS A 327 -7.84 12.76 -2.85
C HIS A 327 -9.20 12.57 -2.17
N PHE A 328 -9.61 11.35 -1.94
CA PHE A 328 -10.88 11.02 -1.29
C PHE A 328 -10.84 9.63 -0.65
N GLY A 329 -11.69 9.37 0.32
CA GLY A 329 -11.63 8.13 1.11
C GLY A 329 -13.00 7.55 1.45
N GLY A 330 -12.99 6.50 2.28
CA GLY A 330 -14.18 5.86 2.83
C GLY A 330 -15.04 5.11 1.82
N ASP A 331 -16.31 4.94 2.14
CA ASP A 331 -17.28 4.26 1.28
C ASP A 331 -17.50 4.99 -0.06
N TYR A 332 -17.34 6.30 -0.06
CA TYR A 332 -17.40 7.09 -1.30
C TYR A 332 -16.29 6.66 -2.29
N ALA A 333 -15.08 6.48 -1.81
CA ALA A 333 -13.96 6.02 -2.64
C ALA A 333 -14.15 4.58 -3.11
N ARG A 334 -14.63 3.68 -2.24
CA ARG A 334 -14.95 2.30 -2.61
C ARG A 334 -16.01 2.24 -3.70
N GLY A 335 -17.08 3.05 -3.54
CA GLY A 335 -18.16 3.14 -4.52
C GLY A 335 -17.70 3.60 -5.90
N LEU A 336 -16.83 4.62 -5.97
CA LEU A 336 -16.28 5.11 -7.23
C LEU A 336 -15.29 4.10 -7.85
N ALA A 337 -14.43 3.48 -7.06
CA ALA A 337 -13.50 2.47 -7.55
C ALA A 337 -14.24 1.25 -8.13
N ALA A 338 -15.33 0.83 -7.51
CA ALA A 338 -16.17 -0.28 -8.00
C ALA A 338 -16.90 0.04 -9.31
N GLN A 339 -17.19 1.31 -9.59
CA GLN A 339 -17.79 1.74 -10.86
C GLN A 339 -16.78 1.77 -12.01
N GLY A 340 -15.49 1.69 -11.71
CA GLY A 340 -14.41 1.72 -12.69
C GLY A 340 -13.90 3.11 -13.03
N GLU A 341 -12.75 3.15 -13.69
CA GLU A 341 -11.98 4.38 -13.96
C GLU A 341 -12.78 5.43 -14.73
N ALA A 342 -13.46 5.06 -15.81
CA ALA A 342 -14.18 6.02 -16.66
C ALA A 342 -15.31 6.73 -15.90
N ALA A 343 -16.09 5.99 -15.11
CA ALA A 343 -17.18 6.55 -14.30
C ALA A 343 -16.63 7.43 -13.16
N ALA A 344 -15.56 7.00 -12.50
CA ALA A 344 -14.91 7.78 -11.44
C ALA A 344 -14.33 9.10 -11.98
N VAL A 345 -13.68 9.05 -13.14
CA VAL A 345 -13.11 10.24 -13.80
C VAL A 345 -14.21 11.24 -14.18
N GLU A 346 -15.29 10.79 -14.81
CA GLU A 346 -16.40 11.68 -15.20
C GLU A 346 -17.07 12.27 -13.95
N HIS A 347 -17.31 11.49 -12.92
CA HIS A 347 -17.87 11.97 -11.67
C HIS A 347 -16.98 13.05 -11.02
N MET A 348 -15.67 12.80 -10.93
CA MET A 348 -14.73 13.73 -10.31
C MET A 348 -14.55 15.00 -11.14
N LEU A 349 -14.52 14.88 -12.46
CA LEU A 349 -14.53 16.03 -13.37
C LEU A 349 -15.80 16.86 -13.18
N GLY A 350 -16.97 16.22 -13.02
CA GLY A 350 -18.23 16.92 -12.73
C GLY A 350 -18.16 17.76 -11.45
N ARG A 351 -17.59 17.22 -10.36
CA ARG A 351 -17.35 17.98 -9.12
C ARG A 351 -16.39 19.14 -9.32
N PHE A 352 -15.32 18.92 -10.04
CA PHE A 352 -14.33 19.96 -10.37
C PHE A 352 -14.94 21.10 -11.20
N VAL A 353 -15.77 20.75 -12.20
CA VAL A 353 -16.54 21.72 -13.02
C VAL A 353 -17.54 22.52 -12.19
N ALA A 354 -18.17 21.93 -11.18
CA ALA A 354 -19.07 22.64 -10.28
C ALA A 354 -18.37 23.77 -9.49
N ILE A 355 -17.05 23.61 -9.24
CA ILE A 355 -16.24 24.61 -8.55
C ILE A 355 -15.70 25.67 -9.51
N LEU A 356 -15.18 25.27 -10.67
CA LEU A 356 -14.39 26.13 -11.56
C LEU A 356 -15.13 26.54 -12.86
N GLY A 357 -16.31 26.01 -13.08
CA GLY A 357 -17.14 26.34 -14.25
C GLY A 357 -16.86 25.48 -15.49
N ALA A 358 -17.63 25.70 -16.54
CA ALA A 358 -17.65 24.88 -17.74
C ALA A 358 -16.33 24.88 -18.54
N ASP A 359 -15.50 25.90 -18.39
CA ASP A 359 -14.20 25.98 -19.07
C ASP A 359 -13.23 24.89 -18.58
N ALA A 360 -13.40 24.41 -17.36
CA ALA A 360 -12.62 23.25 -16.86
C ALA A 360 -12.86 21.99 -17.71
N ARG A 361 -14.12 21.75 -18.13
CA ARG A 361 -14.43 20.61 -19.01
C ARG A 361 -13.79 20.75 -20.41
N LYS A 362 -13.73 21.98 -20.96
CA LYS A 362 -13.08 22.21 -22.24
C LYS A 362 -11.58 21.97 -22.23
N ALA A 363 -10.94 22.29 -21.10
CA ALA A 363 -9.49 22.11 -20.90
C ALA A 363 -9.10 20.67 -20.54
N PHE A 364 -10.04 19.83 -20.13
CA PHE A 364 -9.78 18.44 -19.70
C PHE A 364 -9.25 17.57 -20.85
N ARG A 365 -8.24 16.73 -20.57
CA ARG A 365 -7.57 15.87 -21.57
C ARG A 365 -7.56 14.38 -21.19
N GLY A 366 -7.88 14.04 -19.98
CA GLY A 366 -7.90 12.67 -19.51
C GLY A 366 -7.81 12.55 -18.00
N GLY A 367 -8.06 11.36 -17.49
CA GLY A 367 -7.95 11.09 -16.05
C GLY A 367 -7.45 9.67 -15.78
N ARG A 368 -6.93 9.48 -14.59
CA ARG A 368 -6.39 8.21 -14.10
C ARG A 368 -6.81 7.96 -12.67
N LEU A 369 -7.40 6.81 -12.39
CA LEU A 369 -7.84 6.39 -11.07
C LEU A 369 -6.81 5.44 -10.43
N ALA A 370 -6.34 5.75 -9.24
CA ALA A 370 -5.61 4.83 -8.38
C ALA A 370 -6.58 4.11 -7.42
N GLY A 371 -7.38 3.22 -7.96
CA GLY A 371 -8.49 2.55 -7.26
C GLY A 371 -8.04 1.32 -6.45
N TRP A 372 -7.17 1.49 -5.46
CA TRP A 372 -6.57 0.42 -4.67
C TRP A 372 -7.58 -0.54 -4.02
N SER A 373 -8.78 -0.08 -3.67
CA SER A 373 -9.83 -0.91 -3.09
C SER A 373 -10.46 -1.90 -4.07
N ALA A 374 -10.36 -1.63 -5.37
CA ALA A 374 -10.82 -2.51 -6.45
C ALA A 374 -9.68 -3.37 -7.05
N ASP A 375 -8.42 -3.09 -6.73
CA ASP A 375 -7.28 -3.90 -7.18
C ASP A 375 -7.25 -5.23 -6.39
N PRO A 376 -7.42 -6.41 -7.06
CA PRO A 376 -7.45 -7.71 -6.38
C PRO A 376 -6.15 -8.09 -5.68
N LEU A 377 -5.02 -7.47 -6.04
CA LEU A 377 -3.71 -7.70 -5.42
C LEU A 377 -3.47 -6.82 -4.19
N VAL A 378 -4.37 -5.87 -3.89
CA VAL A 378 -4.21 -4.89 -2.81
C VAL A 378 -5.43 -4.79 -1.90
N LEU A 379 -6.63 -4.61 -2.47
CA LEU A 379 -7.93 -4.54 -1.79
C LEU A 379 -8.02 -3.45 -0.70
N GLY A 380 -7.38 -2.29 -0.91
CA GLY A 380 -7.45 -1.14 -0.01
C GLY A 380 -6.22 -0.24 -0.03
N GLY A 381 -6.29 0.92 0.59
CA GLY A 381 -5.18 1.86 0.72
C GLY A 381 -4.17 1.41 1.76
N TYR A 382 -4.54 1.45 3.03
CA TYR A 382 -3.75 0.98 4.16
C TYR A 382 -4.64 0.49 5.31
N SER A 383 -4.03 -0.24 6.25
CA SER A 383 -4.77 -0.87 7.33
C SER A 383 -5.27 0.15 8.36
N ILE A 384 -6.42 -0.14 8.93
CA ILE A 384 -6.97 0.55 10.09
C ILE A 384 -7.30 -0.48 11.19
N ALA A 385 -7.18 -0.11 12.46
CA ALA A 385 -7.79 -0.89 13.51
C ALA A 385 -9.23 -0.42 13.75
N LYS A 386 -10.15 -1.37 13.92
CA LYS A 386 -11.53 -1.08 14.28
C LYS A 386 -11.59 -0.58 15.74
N PRO A 387 -12.61 0.20 16.13
CA PRO A 387 -12.82 0.57 17.54
C PRO A 387 -12.79 -0.66 18.46
N GLY A 388 -12.05 -0.58 19.56
CA GLY A 388 -11.82 -1.70 20.49
C GLY A 388 -10.79 -2.73 20.02
N GLN A 389 -10.10 -2.53 18.90
CA GLN A 389 -9.20 -3.50 18.29
C GLN A 389 -7.77 -2.96 18.07
N ALA A 390 -7.35 -1.92 18.77
CA ALA A 390 -6.04 -1.30 18.60
C ALA A 390 -4.85 -2.29 18.82
N GLU A 391 -5.04 -3.32 19.65
CA GLU A 391 -4.01 -4.33 19.95
C GLU A 391 -3.79 -5.38 18.84
N GLN A 392 -4.67 -5.41 17.82
CA GLN A 392 -4.64 -6.45 16.80
C GLN A 392 -3.42 -6.34 15.86
N ARG A 393 -2.81 -5.17 15.77
CA ARG A 393 -1.55 -4.99 15.02
C ARG A 393 -0.40 -5.79 15.63
N GLU A 394 -0.31 -5.78 16.95
CA GLU A 394 0.70 -6.55 17.71
C GLU A 394 0.41 -8.06 17.65
N ALA A 395 -0.87 -8.45 17.74
CA ALA A 395 -1.27 -9.84 17.59
C ALA A 395 -0.93 -10.38 16.18
N LEU A 396 -1.16 -9.59 15.12
CA LEU A 396 -0.80 -9.97 13.75
C LEU A 396 0.73 -10.11 13.57
N ALA A 397 1.53 -9.32 14.28
CA ALA A 397 2.99 -9.36 14.19
C ALA A 397 3.59 -10.64 14.80
N ARG A 398 2.83 -11.41 15.59
CA ARG A 398 3.34 -12.64 16.23
C ARG A 398 3.59 -13.74 15.20
N PRO A 399 4.78 -14.37 15.23
CA PRO A 399 5.07 -15.46 14.30
C PRO A 399 4.17 -16.67 14.48
N VAL A 400 3.77 -17.31 13.39
CA VAL A 400 3.03 -18.57 13.42
C VAL A 400 4.02 -19.73 13.25
N ALA A 401 4.02 -20.65 14.20
CA ALA A 401 4.87 -21.85 14.24
C ALA A 401 6.38 -21.54 14.06
N ASN A 402 6.82 -20.34 14.39
CA ASN A 402 8.19 -19.83 14.17
C ASN A 402 8.67 -19.94 12.71
N ARG A 403 7.75 -19.98 11.76
CA ARG A 403 8.04 -20.13 10.31
C ARG A 403 7.28 -19.18 9.41
N LEU A 404 6.11 -18.71 9.83
CA LEU A 404 5.36 -17.69 9.09
C LEU A 404 5.44 -16.37 9.86
N TYR A 405 5.80 -15.30 9.15
CA TYR A 405 5.99 -13.96 9.70
C TYR A 405 5.16 -12.98 8.89
N PHE A 406 4.18 -12.35 9.51
CA PHE A 406 3.39 -11.29 8.87
C PHE A 406 4.12 -9.97 9.08
N ALA A 407 4.59 -9.37 7.99
CA ALA A 407 5.34 -8.12 8.02
C ALA A 407 4.81 -7.14 6.98
N GLY A 408 4.53 -5.93 7.39
CA GLY A 408 3.98 -4.90 6.54
C GLY A 408 3.46 -3.75 7.37
N GLU A 409 2.83 -2.78 6.72
CA GLU A 409 2.30 -1.61 7.43
C GLU A 409 1.21 -1.98 8.45
N ALA A 410 0.53 -3.12 8.31
CA ALA A 410 -0.52 -3.54 9.23
C ALA A 410 0.03 -4.08 10.58
N SER A 411 1.27 -4.55 10.60
CA SER A 411 1.94 -5.16 11.76
C SER A 411 3.17 -4.36 12.24
N ALA A 412 3.24 -3.07 11.91
CA ALA A 412 4.41 -2.24 12.14
C ALA A 412 4.36 -1.43 13.46
N GLY A 413 3.45 -1.73 14.36
CA GLY A 413 3.29 -0.99 15.62
C GLY A 413 3.03 0.50 15.37
N SER A 414 3.80 1.38 16.02
CA SER A 414 3.66 2.84 15.84
C SER A 414 4.00 3.33 14.42
N GLY A 415 4.73 2.56 13.62
CA GLY A 415 5.00 2.84 12.20
C GLY A 415 3.88 2.40 11.25
N SER A 416 2.77 1.87 11.75
CA SER A 416 1.68 1.35 10.92
C SER A 416 1.14 2.39 9.93
N MET A 417 0.50 1.90 8.87
CA MET A 417 -0.08 2.68 7.77
C MET A 417 0.96 3.35 6.85
N THR A 418 2.26 3.20 7.09
CA THR A 418 3.33 3.87 6.34
C THR A 418 4.27 2.89 5.63
N ALA A 419 4.91 3.36 4.55
CA ALA A 419 5.97 2.62 3.87
C ALA A 419 7.21 2.43 4.76
N GLY A 420 7.49 3.38 5.67
CA GLY A 420 8.58 3.31 6.64
C GLY A 420 8.36 2.18 7.64
N GLY A 421 7.19 2.14 8.26
CA GLY A 421 6.85 1.05 9.19
C GLY A 421 6.81 -0.31 8.52
N ALA A 422 6.33 -0.37 7.27
CA ALA A 422 6.38 -1.59 6.49
C ALA A 422 7.82 -2.11 6.32
N ALA A 423 8.78 -1.22 5.98
CA ALA A 423 10.19 -1.57 5.85
C ALA A 423 10.78 -2.08 7.18
N LEU A 424 10.50 -1.38 8.28
CA LEU A 424 10.96 -1.78 9.62
C LEU A 424 10.40 -3.14 10.03
N ALA A 425 9.11 -3.41 9.77
CA ALA A 425 8.49 -4.71 10.05
C ALA A 425 9.17 -5.84 9.26
N GLY A 426 9.47 -5.62 7.97
CA GLY A 426 10.21 -6.57 7.14
C GLY A 426 11.62 -6.87 7.68
N ALA A 427 12.37 -5.83 8.05
CA ALA A 427 13.69 -5.98 8.65
C ALA A 427 13.63 -6.73 10.00
N HIS A 428 12.66 -6.41 10.84
CA HIS A 428 12.46 -7.05 12.13
C HIS A 428 12.19 -8.55 11.99
N ALA A 429 11.36 -8.95 11.05
CA ALA A 429 11.09 -10.35 10.74
C ALA A 429 12.40 -11.12 10.41
N ILE A 430 13.28 -10.53 9.60
CA ILE A 430 14.60 -11.13 9.29
C ILE A 430 15.47 -11.29 10.55
N GLU A 431 15.49 -10.31 11.43
CA GLU A 431 16.29 -10.41 12.66
C GLU A 431 15.77 -11.51 13.61
N ILE A 432 14.47 -11.78 13.61
CA ILE A 432 13.90 -12.92 14.35
C ILE A 432 14.29 -14.23 13.65
N ILE A 433 14.05 -14.35 12.35
CA ILE A 433 14.34 -15.56 11.56
C ILE A 433 15.80 -15.96 11.73
N ARG A 434 16.75 -15.02 11.62
CA ARG A 434 18.18 -15.27 11.74
C ARG A 434 18.59 -15.94 13.07
N LYS A 435 17.83 -15.70 14.13
CA LYS A 435 18.09 -16.33 15.45
C LYS A 435 17.55 -17.75 15.53
N MET A 436 16.67 -18.13 14.60
CA MET A 436 15.95 -19.41 14.60
C MET A 436 16.56 -20.43 13.62
N ILE A 437 17.30 -19.97 12.61
CA ILE A 437 17.91 -20.79 11.55
C ILE A 437 19.43 -20.69 11.56
#